data_2dc583796ff78f80235762f54cab7a4a
#
_entry.id   2dc583796ff78f80235762f54cab7a4a
#
_cell.length_a   1.000
_cell.length_b   1.000
_cell.length_c   1.000
_cell.angle_alpha   90.00
_cell.angle_beta   90.00
_cell.angle_gamma   90.00
#
_symmetry.space_group_name_H-M   'P 1'
#
loop_
_entity.id
_entity.type
_entity.pdbx_description
1 polymer ?
#
loop_
_entity_poly.entity_id
_entity_poly.type
_entity_poly.pdbx_seq_one_letter_code
_entity_poly.pdbx_strand_id
1 'polypeptide(L)'
;MEIVSISLKDYKNVKQFYTKITDHLKKKRIFQWDRFYPNRFVIKGDIKKGNLYGIFEEDQLVAAITLDVNGSKRYEQVKWEDLFGNPLIVHRLAVHPCYQGKGVGNLLLLFAEEFGDKNGYTSIRLDVFSGNPSAVRLYEKAGYVERGEIYFPFRKAPYKCFEKTIENHINS
;
A
#
# COMPACT_ATOMS: atom_id res chain seq x y z
N MET A 1 -13.93 6.27 -11.43
CA MET A 1 -12.77 5.35 -11.33
C MET A 1 -13.20 4.11 -10.55
N GLU A 2 -13.11 2.96 -11.18
CA GLU A 2 -13.45 1.68 -10.56
C GLU A 2 -12.17 0.95 -10.13
N ILE A 3 -12.18 0.34 -8.94
CA ILE A 3 -11.08 -0.48 -8.44
C ILE A 3 -11.42 -1.93 -8.72
N VAL A 4 -10.55 -2.62 -9.46
CA VAL A 4 -10.76 -3.99 -9.89
C VAL A 4 -9.63 -4.91 -9.42
N SER A 5 -9.94 -6.20 -9.23
CA SER A 5 -8.93 -7.21 -8.99
C SER A 5 -8.06 -7.41 -10.24
N ILE A 6 -6.76 -7.47 -10.05
CA ILE A 6 -5.80 -7.63 -11.16
C ILE A 6 -5.48 -9.10 -11.38
N SER A 7 -5.45 -9.51 -12.63
CA SER A 7 -5.17 -10.88 -13.05
C SER A 7 -3.78 -11.03 -13.72
N LEU A 8 -3.33 -12.27 -13.92
CA LEU A 8 -2.03 -12.54 -14.56
C LEU A 8 -1.92 -12.02 -16.00
N LYS A 9 -3.04 -11.87 -16.71
CA LYS A 9 -3.05 -11.25 -18.06
C LYS A 9 -2.56 -9.80 -18.02
N ASP A 10 -2.76 -9.12 -16.91
CA ASP A 10 -2.42 -7.72 -16.71
C ASP A 10 -0.95 -7.52 -16.25
N TYR A 11 -0.21 -8.62 -16.00
CA TYR A 11 1.13 -8.58 -15.42
C TYR A 11 2.08 -7.62 -16.14
N LYS A 12 2.07 -7.58 -17.47
CA LYS A 12 2.94 -6.69 -18.25
C LYS A 12 2.65 -5.22 -17.93
N ASN A 13 1.39 -4.88 -17.82
CA ASN A 13 0.91 -3.54 -17.48
C ASN A 13 1.33 -3.15 -16.05
N VAL A 14 1.15 -4.07 -15.11
CA VAL A 14 1.55 -3.88 -13.70
C VAL A 14 3.06 -3.66 -13.59
N LYS A 15 3.86 -4.47 -14.28
CA LYS A 15 5.33 -4.32 -14.28
C LYS A 15 5.75 -2.95 -14.83
N GLN A 16 5.16 -2.52 -15.94
CA GLN A 16 5.43 -1.20 -16.52
C GLN A 16 5.04 -0.07 -15.57
N PHE A 17 3.89 -0.20 -14.91
CA PHE A 17 3.41 0.76 -13.92
C PHE A 17 4.42 0.94 -12.78
N TYR A 18 4.82 -0.15 -12.11
CA TYR A 18 5.79 -0.05 -11.00
C TYR A 18 7.17 0.44 -11.45
N THR A 19 7.60 0.11 -12.66
CA THR A 19 8.84 0.66 -13.23
C THR A 19 8.76 2.18 -13.37
N LYS A 20 7.68 2.69 -13.94
CA LYS A 20 7.45 4.16 -14.07
C LYS A 20 7.42 4.86 -12.71
N ILE A 21 6.76 4.27 -11.71
CA ILE A 21 6.73 4.81 -10.35
C ILE A 21 8.13 4.86 -9.75
N THR A 22 8.88 3.77 -9.85
CA THR A 22 10.26 3.69 -9.34
C THR A 22 11.17 4.74 -9.97
N ASP A 23 11.09 4.92 -11.29
CA ASP A 23 11.88 5.92 -12.01
C ASP A 23 11.49 7.35 -11.62
N HIS A 24 10.19 7.61 -11.43
CA HIS A 24 9.70 8.89 -10.96
C HIS A 24 10.20 9.22 -9.53
N LEU A 25 10.15 8.24 -8.62
CA LEU A 25 10.67 8.41 -7.25
C LEU A 25 12.18 8.68 -7.24
N LYS A 26 12.96 7.97 -8.09
CA LYS A 26 14.40 8.20 -8.23
C LYS A 26 14.72 9.61 -8.70
N LYS A 27 13.97 10.14 -9.68
CA LYS A 27 14.13 11.53 -10.14
C LYS A 27 13.92 12.55 -9.02
N LYS A 28 13.05 12.23 -8.06
CA LYS A 28 12.82 13.02 -6.83
C LYS A 28 13.81 12.70 -5.71
N ARG A 29 14.80 11.85 -5.94
CA ARG A 29 15.75 11.35 -4.94
C ARG A 29 15.07 10.62 -3.76
N ILE A 30 13.93 10.00 -4.02
CA ILE A 30 13.21 9.15 -3.07
C ILE A 30 13.57 7.70 -3.40
N PHE A 31 14.47 7.09 -2.66
CA PHE A 31 15.00 5.75 -2.90
C PHE A 31 14.22 4.70 -2.11
N GLN A 32 12.92 4.74 -2.21
CA GLN A 32 11.99 3.80 -1.57
C GLN A 32 12.00 2.45 -2.27
N TRP A 33 12.00 2.46 -3.61
CA TRP A 33 12.01 1.29 -4.48
C TRP A 33 13.19 1.34 -5.44
N ASP A 34 13.57 0.17 -5.96
CA ASP A 34 14.65 0.02 -6.89
C ASP A 34 14.34 -1.06 -7.95
N ARG A 35 15.33 -1.38 -8.81
CA ARG A 35 15.17 -2.42 -9.84
C ARG A 35 14.94 -3.83 -9.29
N PHE A 36 15.22 -4.04 -8.01
CA PHE A 36 15.07 -5.34 -7.35
C PHE A 36 13.77 -5.45 -6.56
N TYR A 37 13.08 -4.32 -6.33
CA TYR A 37 11.82 -4.31 -5.58
C TYR A 37 10.91 -3.16 -6.00
N PRO A 38 9.61 -3.41 -6.31
CA PRO A 38 9.00 -4.74 -6.42
C PRO A 38 9.47 -5.48 -7.68
N ASN A 39 9.91 -6.73 -7.52
CA ASN A 39 10.35 -7.56 -8.64
C ASN A 39 9.21 -8.44 -9.19
N ARG A 40 9.50 -9.20 -10.27
CA ARG A 40 8.52 -10.07 -10.93
C ARG A 40 7.89 -11.11 -9.99
N PHE A 41 8.66 -11.62 -9.02
CA PHE A 41 8.16 -12.65 -8.09
C PHE A 41 7.17 -12.07 -7.09
N VAL A 42 7.47 -10.88 -6.59
CA VAL A 42 6.58 -10.13 -5.70
C VAL A 42 5.27 -9.79 -6.42
N ILE A 43 5.34 -9.19 -7.61
CA ILE A 43 4.17 -8.79 -8.39
C ILE A 43 3.30 -10.01 -8.75
N LYS A 44 3.90 -11.07 -9.30
CA LYS A 44 3.17 -12.30 -9.63
C LYS A 44 2.60 -12.99 -8.40
N GLY A 45 3.30 -12.95 -7.28
CA GLY A 45 2.83 -13.47 -6.01
C GLY A 45 1.57 -12.75 -5.54
N ASP A 46 1.57 -11.43 -5.56
CA ASP A 46 0.39 -10.62 -5.21
C ASP A 46 -0.82 -10.92 -6.11
N ILE A 47 -0.59 -11.03 -7.42
CA ILE A 47 -1.65 -11.35 -8.38
C ILE A 47 -2.21 -12.77 -8.15
N LYS A 48 -1.33 -13.77 -8.00
CA LYS A 48 -1.75 -15.18 -7.80
C LYS A 48 -2.54 -15.39 -6.52
N LYS A 49 -2.25 -14.63 -5.47
CA LYS A 49 -2.99 -14.65 -4.20
C LYS A 49 -4.31 -13.90 -4.27
N GLY A 50 -4.59 -13.17 -5.35
CA GLY A 50 -5.77 -12.31 -5.47
C GLY A 50 -5.69 -11.06 -4.61
N ASN A 51 -4.49 -10.63 -4.22
CA ASN A 51 -4.26 -9.52 -3.30
C ASN A 51 -4.05 -8.16 -3.98
N LEU A 52 -3.82 -8.14 -5.29
CA LEU A 52 -3.53 -6.93 -6.05
C LEU A 52 -4.79 -6.35 -6.68
N TYR A 53 -5.05 -5.10 -6.39
CA TYR A 53 -6.17 -4.31 -6.94
C TYR A 53 -5.64 -3.06 -7.61
N GLY A 54 -6.39 -2.55 -8.59
CA GLY A 54 -5.95 -1.35 -9.28
C GLY A 54 -7.05 -0.65 -10.05
N ILE A 55 -6.69 0.51 -10.56
CA ILE A 55 -7.53 1.37 -11.41
C ILE A 55 -6.89 1.44 -12.78
N PHE A 56 -7.68 1.16 -13.81
CA PHE A 56 -7.29 1.30 -15.21
C PHE A 56 -7.98 2.50 -15.86
N GLU A 57 -7.23 3.24 -16.66
CA GLU A 57 -7.73 4.27 -17.57
C GLU A 57 -7.17 3.97 -18.96
N GLU A 58 -8.05 3.85 -19.95
CA GLU A 58 -7.65 3.51 -21.34
C GLU A 58 -6.67 2.32 -21.42
N ASP A 59 -6.99 1.23 -20.75
CA ASP A 59 -6.19 0.00 -20.67
C ASP A 59 -4.80 0.16 -19.98
N GLN A 60 -4.53 1.31 -19.37
CA GLN A 60 -3.32 1.53 -18.58
C GLN A 60 -3.61 1.50 -17.09
N LEU A 61 -2.77 0.79 -16.33
CA LEU A 61 -2.84 0.82 -14.87
C LEU A 61 -2.34 2.18 -14.37
N VAL A 62 -3.19 2.90 -13.65
CA VAL A 62 -2.88 4.25 -13.13
C VAL A 62 -2.77 4.31 -11.61
N ALA A 63 -3.27 3.31 -10.91
CA ALA A 63 -3.12 3.19 -9.46
C ALA A 63 -3.21 1.72 -9.05
N ALA A 64 -2.51 1.35 -7.99
CA ALA A 64 -2.52 -0.01 -7.46
C ALA A 64 -2.34 -0.06 -5.95
N ILE A 65 -2.88 -1.11 -5.34
CA ILE A 65 -2.75 -1.42 -3.92
C ILE A 65 -2.73 -2.94 -3.74
N THR A 66 -1.87 -3.42 -2.85
CA THR A 66 -1.88 -4.83 -2.43
C THR A 66 -2.46 -4.94 -1.02
N LEU A 67 -3.42 -5.83 -0.83
CA LEU A 67 -4.04 -6.15 0.46
C LEU A 67 -3.63 -7.58 0.85
N ASP A 68 -2.97 -7.75 1.99
CA ASP A 68 -2.47 -9.04 2.48
C ASP A 68 -2.75 -9.19 3.97
N VAL A 69 -2.57 -10.40 4.48
CA VAL A 69 -2.60 -10.70 5.92
C VAL A 69 -1.19 -10.77 6.52
N ASN A 70 -0.17 -10.81 5.68
CA ASN A 70 1.23 -10.94 6.09
C ASN A 70 1.94 -9.60 6.02
N GLY A 71 2.35 -9.09 7.18
CA GLY A 71 3.24 -7.95 7.32
C GLY A 71 4.72 -8.37 7.39
N SER A 72 5.61 -7.39 7.45
CA SER A 72 7.02 -7.62 7.76
C SER A 72 7.17 -8.21 9.15
N LYS A 73 8.14 -9.13 9.34
CA LYS A 73 8.53 -9.61 10.68
C LYS A 73 8.93 -8.47 11.62
N ARG A 74 9.39 -7.36 11.07
CA ARG A 74 9.74 -6.15 11.83
C ARG A 74 8.55 -5.49 12.51
N TYR A 75 7.32 -5.81 12.09
CA TYR A 75 6.10 -5.34 12.73
C TYR A 75 5.93 -5.83 14.17
N GLU A 76 6.59 -6.92 14.55
CA GLU A 76 6.60 -7.43 15.93
C GLU A 76 7.24 -6.44 16.92
N GLN A 77 8.06 -5.51 16.43
CA GLN A 77 8.74 -4.48 17.25
C GLN A 77 7.88 -3.21 17.40
N VAL A 78 6.78 -3.10 16.68
CA VAL A 78 5.92 -1.91 16.67
C VAL A 78 4.83 -2.03 17.74
N LYS A 79 4.59 -0.94 18.44
CA LYS A 79 3.54 -0.86 19.47
C LYS A 79 2.18 -0.55 18.81
N TRP A 80 1.57 -1.56 18.24
CA TRP A 80 0.24 -1.45 17.65
C TRP A 80 -0.84 -1.24 18.73
N GLU A 81 -1.92 -0.54 18.38
CA GLU A 81 -3.09 -0.41 19.26
C GLU A 81 -3.96 -1.66 19.24
N ASP A 82 -4.19 -2.21 18.06
CA ASP A 82 -4.95 -3.46 17.88
C ASP A 82 -4.05 -4.68 18.17
N LEU A 83 -3.93 -5.03 19.44
CA LEU A 83 -3.02 -6.09 19.91
C LEU A 83 -3.54 -7.49 19.63
N PHE A 84 -4.85 -7.72 19.64
CA PHE A 84 -5.49 -9.03 19.61
C PHE A 84 -6.44 -9.24 18.44
N GLY A 85 -6.50 -8.26 17.54
CA GLY A 85 -7.40 -8.30 16.42
C GLY A 85 -6.83 -9.03 15.20
N ASN A 86 -7.47 -8.78 14.07
CA ASN A 86 -7.13 -9.33 12.76
C ASN A 86 -6.75 -8.19 11.81
N PRO A 87 -5.48 -7.78 11.75
CA PRO A 87 -5.07 -6.66 10.91
C PRO A 87 -5.01 -7.03 9.42
N LEU A 88 -5.49 -6.14 8.58
CA LEU A 88 -5.24 -6.13 7.14
C LEU A 88 -3.97 -5.32 6.86
N ILE A 89 -3.09 -5.82 6.02
CA ILE A 89 -1.83 -5.16 5.69
C ILE A 89 -1.92 -4.57 4.29
N VAL A 90 -1.65 -3.28 4.18
CA VAL A 90 -1.52 -2.57 2.90
C VAL A 90 -0.06 -2.58 2.47
N HIS A 91 0.19 -3.06 1.27
CA HIS A 91 1.50 -3.03 0.62
C HIS A 91 1.44 -2.31 -0.72
N ARG A 92 2.55 -1.71 -1.11
CA ARG A 92 2.80 -1.22 -2.47
C ARG A 92 1.67 -0.36 -3.05
N LEU A 93 1.06 0.48 -2.21
CA LEU A 93 0.14 1.51 -2.69
C LEU A 93 0.93 2.50 -3.56
N ALA A 94 0.47 2.70 -4.78
CA ALA A 94 1.09 3.62 -5.71
C ALA A 94 0.07 4.26 -6.65
N VAL A 95 0.33 5.51 -7.03
CA VAL A 95 -0.47 6.28 -7.97
C VAL A 95 0.45 6.84 -9.05
N HIS A 96 0.09 6.64 -10.32
CA HIS A 96 0.84 7.19 -11.45
C HIS A 96 1.00 8.70 -11.30
N PRO A 97 2.17 9.29 -11.61
CA PRO A 97 2.46 10.72 -11.40
C PRO A 97 1.40 11.67 -11.96
N CYS A 98 0.85 11.37 -13.14
CA CYS A 98 -0.20 12.18 -13.76
C CYS A 98 -1.55 12.16 -13.02
N TYR A 99 -1.73 11.23 -12.08
CA TYR A 99 -2.96 11.06 -11.29
C TYR A 99 -2.77 11.41 -9.81
N GLN A 100 -1.56 11.79 -9.41
CA GLN A 100 -1.27 12.25 -8.05
C GLN A 100 -1.92 13.62 -7.80
N GLY A 101 -2.24 13.91 -6.53
CA GLY A 101 -2.88 15.15 -6.12
C GLY A 101 -4.37 15.26 -6.50
N LYS A 102 -4.97 14.19 -7.03
CA LYS A 102 -6.38 14.13 -7.46
C LYS A 102 -7.26 13.24 -6.58
N GLY A 103 -6.79 12.89 -5.38
CA GLY A 103 -7.53 12.05 -4.44
C GLY A 103 -7.49 10.54 -4.70
N VAL A 104 -6.75 10.08 -5.71
CA VAL A 104 -6.71 8.66 -6.09
C VAL A 104 -6.10 7.79 -4.98
N GLY A 105 -5.05 8.27 -4.31
CA GLY A 105 -4.46 7.56 -3.16
C GLY A 105 -5.45 7.38 -2.02
N ASN A 106 -6.23 8.41 -1.71
CA ASN A 106 -7.28 8.33 -0.70
C ASN A 106 -8.40 7.36 -1.11
N LEU A 107 -8.75 7.32 -2.39
CA LEU A 107 -9.74 6.35 -2.91
C LEU A 107 -9.28 4.91 -2.69
N LEU A 108 -8.00 4.61 -2.91
CA LEU A 108 -7.43 3.28 -2.63
C LEU A 108 -7.46 2.95 -1.12
N LEU A 109 -7.22 3.91 -0.25
CA LEU A 109 -7.30 3.70 1.22
C LEU A 109 -8.74 3.45 1.67
N LEU A 110 -9.70 4.21 1.16
CA LEU A 110 -11.13 3.98 1.44
C LEU A 110 -11.57 2.58 0.98
N PHE A 111 -11.10 2.14 -0.20
CA PHE A 111 -11.34 0.79 -0.66
C PHE A 111 -10.77 -0.27 0.30
N ALA A 112 -9.54 -0.07 0.80
CA ALA A 112 -8.95 -0.98 1.78
C ALA A 112 -9.74 -1.02 3.10
N GLU A 113 -10.24 0.12 3.55
CA GLU A 113 -11.07 0.24 4.76
C GLU A 113 -12.41 -0.49 4.60
N GLU A 114 -13.10 -0.28 3.48
CA GLU A 114 -14.35 -0.99 3.16
C GLU A 114 -14.13 -2.50 3.00
N PHE A 115 -13.04 -2.89 2.32
CA PHE A 115 -12.66 -4.29 2.18
C PHE A 115 -12.40 -4.92 3.55
N GLY A 116 -11.68 -4.22 4.41
CA GLY A 116 -11.37 -4.67 5.76
C GLY A 116 -12.63 -4.88 6.60
N ASP A 117 -13.52 -3.90 6.62
CA ASP A 117 -14.80 -3.96 7.35
C ASP A 117 -15.67 -5.13 6.87
N LYS A 118 -15.85 -5.27 5.56
CA LYS A 118 -16.66 -6.36 4.96
C LYS A 118 -16.09 -7.76 5.20
N ASN A 119 -14.79 -7.88 5.42
CA ASN A 119 -14.11 -9.18 5.59
C ASN A 119 -13.70 -9.46 7.04
N GLY A 120 -14.15 -8.66 8.01
CA GLY A 120 -13.94 -8.91 9.44
C GLY A 120 -12.53 -8.58 9.94
N TYR A 121 -11.81 -7.73 9.24
CA TYR A 121 -10.56 -7.17 9.74
C TYR A 121 -10.83 -6.08 10.78
N THR A 122 -9.94 -5.95 11.75
CA THR A 122 -10.12 -5.04 12.90
C THR A 122 -9.30 -3.78 12.80
N SER A 123 -8.26 -3.82 11.98
CA SER A 123 -7.38 -2.68 11.73
C SER A 123 -6.69 -2.79 10.37
N ILE A 124 -6.14 -1.68 9.91
CA ILE A 124 -5.25 -1.63 8.74
C ILE A 124 -3.89 -1.16 9.20
N ARG A 125 -2.85 -1.86 8.76
CA ARG A 125 -1.45 -1.53 9.04
C ARG A 125 -0.67 -1.37 7.75
N LEU A 126 0.29 -0.47 7.77
CA LEU A 126 1.21 -0.25 6.65
C LEU A 126 2.52 0.34 7.15
N ASP A 127 3.53 0.25 6.31
CA ASP A 127 4.75 1.01 6.49
C ASP A 127 5.02 1.91 5.26
N VAL A 128 5.66 3.03 5.50
CA VAL A 128 5.99 4.02 4.49
C VAL A 128 7.39 4.58 4.71
N PHE A 129 8.14 4.70 3.62
CA PHE A 129 9.47 5.31 3.66
C PHE A 129 9.39 6.76 4.18
N SER A 130 10.10 7.07 5.26
CA SER A 130 10.08 8.40 5.89
C SER A 130 10.59 9.50 4.96
N GLY A 131 11.43 9.14 3.99
CA GLY A 131 11.92 10.04 2.93
C GLY A 131 10.91 10.35 1.82
N ASN A 132 9.67 9.88 1.94
CA ASN A 132 8.56 10.19 1.02
C ASN A 132 7.47 11.00 1.74
N PRO A 133 7.66 12.31 1.92
CA PRO A 133 6.74 13.13 2.70
C PRO A 133 5.33 13.22 2.12
N SER A 134 5.16 13.09 0.81
CA SER A 134 3.84 13.05 0.18
C SER A 134 3.04 11.83 0.60
N ALA A 135 3.67 10.65 0.65
CA ALA A 135 3.02 9.42 1.10
C ALA A 135 2.71 9.49 2.60
N VAL A 136 3.64 9.97 3.42
CA VAL A 136 3.39 10.17 4.87
C VAL A 136 2.16 11.04 5.09
N ARG A 137 2.07 12.19 4.42
CA ARG A 137 0.91 13.09 4.52
C ARG A 137 -0.40 12.45 4.05
N LEU A 138 -0.35 11.59 3.04
CA LEU A 138 -1.54 10.85 2.59
C LEU A 138 -2.14 10.03 3.75
N TYR A 139 -1.32 9.26 4.44
CA TYR A 139 -1.77 8.40 5.53
C TYR A 139 -2.23 9.21 6.74
N GLU A 140 -1.50 10.25 7.13
CA GLU A 140 -1.90 11.15 8.22
C GLU A 140 -3.26 11.79 7.95
N LYS A 141 -3.47 12.32 6.75
CA LYS A 141 -4.75 12.94 6.36
C LYS A 141 -5.90 11.94 6.29
N ALA A 142 -5.62 10.68 5.98
CA ALA A 142 -6.62 9.61 5.97
C ALA A 142 -6.95 9.07 7.38
N GLY A 143 -6.34 9.63 8.43
CA GLY A 143 -6.62 9.27 9.82
C GLY A 143 -5.82 8.09 10.35
N TYR A 144 -4.76 7.67 9.63
CA TYR A 144 -3.82 6.68 10.14
C TYR A 144 -2.90 7.30 11.19
N VAL A 145 -2.60 6.56 12.24
CA VAL A 145 -1.78 7.00 13.36
C VAL A 145 -0.42 6.30 13.32
N GLU A 146 0.66 7.07 13.44
CA GLU A 146 2.01 6.53 13.52
C GLU A 146 2.19 5.75 14.83
N ARG A 147 2.65 4.50 14.72
CA ARG A 147 2.84 3.59 15.87
C ARG A 147 4.30 3.27 16.14
N GLY A 148 5.20 3.59 15.25
CA GLY A 148 6.63 3.36 15.40
C GLY A 148 7.38 3.40 14.08
N GLU A 149 8.63 3.02 14.13
CA GLU A 149 9.52 2.99 12.98
C GLU A 149 10.18 1.62 12.85
N ILE A 150 10.43 1.19 11.62
CA ILE A 150 11.20 0.00 11.30
C ILE A 150 12.33 0.34 10.34
N TYR A 151 13.38 -0.48 10.34
CA TYR A 151 14.57 -0.26 9.54
C TYR A 151 14.80 -1.45 8.62
N PHE A 152 14.98 -1.19 7.33
CA PHE A 152 15.34 -2.21 6.35
C PHE A 152 16.83 -2.11 5.98
N PRO A 153 17.50 -3.24 5.71
CA PRO A 153 18.87 -3.24 5.23
C PRO A 153 19.04 -2.38 3.98
N PHE A 154 20.17 -1.71 3.87
CA PHE A 154 20.54 -0.86 2.73
C PHE A 154 19.63 0.36 2.48
N ARG A 155 18.76 0.72 3.42
CA ARG A 155 17.98 1.95 3.40
C ARG A 155 18.56 2.94 4.41
N LYS A 156 18.71 4.20 3.97
CA LYS A 156 19.34 5.26 4.80
C LYS A 156 18.38 5.87 5.83
N ALA A 157 17.10 5.70 5.63
CA ALA A 157 16.07 6.27 6.49
C ALA A 157 15.08 5.19 6.95
N PRO A 158 14.45 5.37 8.12
CA PRO A 158 13.46 4.44 8.62
C PRO A 158 12.17 4.47 7.77
N TYR A 159 11.37 3.41 7.96
CA TYR A 159 9.99 3.35 7.51
C TYR A 159 9.06 3.60 8.70
N LYS A 160 8.14 4.52 8.54
CA LYS A 160 7.11 4.82 9.54
C LYS A 160 6.00 3.80 9.43
N CYS A 161 5.59 3.24 10.57
CA CYS A 161 4.48 2.30 10.66
C CYS A 161 3.21 3.01 11.10
N PHE A 162 2.16 2.87 10.32
CA PHE A 162 0.86 3.48 10.54
C PHE A 162 -0.21 2.42 10.77
N GLU A 163 -1.18 2.76 11.60
CA GLU A 163 -2.36 1.93 11.86
C GLU A 163 -3.63 2.78 11.88
N LYS A 164 -4.70 2.19 11.37
CA LYS A 164 -6.06 2.71 11.53
C LYS A 164 -6.96 1.56 11.97
N THR A 165 -7.61 1.70 13.13
CA THR A 165 -8.61 0.74 13.59
C THR A 165 -9.88 0.86 12.75
N ILE A 166 -10.49 -0.26 12.44
CA ILE A 166 -11.78 -0.33 11.75
C ILE A 166 -12.85 -0.41 12.85
N GLU A 167 -13.70 0.61 12.93
CA GLU A 167 -14.88 0.54 13.76
C GLU A 167 -15.86 -0.42 13.08
N ASN A 168 -15.93 -1.66 13.59
CA ASN A 168 -16.94 -2.60 13.14
C ASN A 168 -18.30 -2.01 13.52
N HIS A 169 -19.04 -1.52 12.55
CA HIS A 169 -20.47 -1.31 12.68
C HIS A 169 -21.11 -2.70 12.80
N ILE A 170 -21.07 -3.26 14.01
CA ILE A 170 -21.96 -4.35 14.37
C ILE A 170 -23.34 -3.75 14.22
N ASN A 171 -24.01 -4.10 13.12
CA ASN A 171 -25.41 -3.82 12.95
C ASN A 171 -26.14 -4.43 14.12
N SER A 172 -26.53 -3.58 15.04
CA SER A 172 -27.53 -3.86 16.07
C SER A 172 -28.88 -4.18 15.43
#